data_6d167e93492d0e68e493789d621b3cfc
#
_entry.id   6d167e93492d0e68e493789d621b3cfc
#
_cell.length_a   1.000
_cell.length_b   1.000
_cell.length_c   1.000
_cell.angle_alpha   90.00
_cell.angle_beta   90.00
_cell.angle_gamma   90.00
#
_symmetry.space_group_name_H-M   'P 1'
#
loop_
_entity.id
_entity.type
_entity.pdbx_description
1 polymer ?
#
loop_
_entity_poly.entity_id
_entity_poly.type
_entity_poly.pdbx_seq_one_letter_code
_entity_poly.pdbx_strand_id
1 'polypeptide(L)'
;DDAVWNIGEPMPMQVQGKDNIVHTWTQMIAGTQWLFRGSFAGFVNLDGERASGRWPCIETGVFADGQGYDNRSTYEDEYVRRQGRWLFHHRRYRYLWLSSQPLPGGPISAQRTGATN
;
A
#
# COMPACT_ATOMS: atom_id res chain seq x y z
N ASP A 1 16.62 -2.30 -9.96
CA ASP A 1 16.61 -2.59 -8.53
C ASP A 1 17.07 -1.46 -7.63
N ASP A 2 16.99 -0.26 -8.16
CA ASP A 2 17.24 1.01 -7.46
C ASP A 2 15.93 1.70 -7.02
N ALA A 3 14.81 0.97 -7.05
CA ALA A 3 13.51 1.50 -6.63
C ALA A 3 13.53 1.94 -5.17
N VAL A 4 12.84 3.04 -4.87
CA VAL A 4 12.72 3.59 -3.53
C VAL A 4 11.26 3.66 -3.13
N TRP A 5 10.97 3.22 -1.92
CA TRP A 5 9.66 3.35 -1.29
C TRP A 5 9.78 4.19 -0.03
N ASN A 6 9.07 5.30 -0.02
CA ASN A 6 8.97 6.17 1.14
C ASN A 6 7.58 6.13 1.74
N ILE A 7 7.52 6.06 3.06
CA ILE A 7 6.31 6.32 3.84
C ILE A 7 6.52 7.63 4.58
N GLY A 8 5.53 8.52 4.53
CA GLY A 8 5.58 9.81 5.19
C GLY A 8 5.12 9.78 6.64
N GLU A 9 5.10 10.96 7.26
CA GLU A 9 4.55 11.13 8.60
C GLU A 9 3.13 10.57 8.71
N PRO A 10 2.70 10.02 9.86
CA PRO A 10 3.37 10.03 11.16
C PRO A 10 4.34 8.86 11.41
N MET A 11 4.54 7.97 10.45
CA MET A 11 5.42 6.81 10.57
C MET A 11 6.42 6.77 9.43
N PRO A 12 7.38 7.73 9.39
CA PRO A 12 8.29 7.86 8.26
C PRO A 12 9.21 6.64 8.13
N MET A 13 9.37 6.18 6.91
CA MET A 13 10.25 5.06 6.58
C MET A 13 10.72 5.20 5.13
N GLN A 14 11.94 4.78 4.87
CA GLN A 14 12.46 4.66 3.52
C GLN A 14 13.08 3.29 3.31
N VAL A 15 12.72 2.64 2.22
CA VAL A 15 13.25 1.34 1.83
C VAL A 15 13.75 1.44 0.39
N GLN A 16 14.94 0.95 0.14
CA GLN A 16 15.55 0.96 -1.19
C GLN A 16 15.84 -0.46 -1.67
N GLY A 17 15.60 -0.67 -2.95
CA GLY A 17 15.81 -1.94 -3.63
C GLY A 17 14.62 -2.87 -3.58
N LYS A 18 14.36 -3.52 -4.71
CA LYS A 18 13.19 -4.39 -4.89
C LYS A 18 13.05 -5.45 -3.79
N ASP A 19 14.14 -6.17 -3.50
CA ASP A 19 14.07 -7.27 -2.55
C ASP A 19 13.78 -6.78 -1.14
N ASN A 20 14.36 -5.65 -0.74
CA ASN A 20 14.10 -5.04 0.54
C ASN A 20 12.66 -4.52 0.64
N ILE A 21 12.13 -3.95 -0.44
CA ILE A 21 10.75 -3.48 -0.49
C ILE A 21 9.77 -4.65 -0.34
N VAL A 22 9.99 -5.73 -1.09
CA VAL A 22 9.15 -6.93 -0.99
C VAL A 22 9.22 -7.55 0.40
N HIS A 23 10.42 -7.65 0.97
CA HIS A 23 10.60 -8.18 2.31
C HIS A 23 9.87 -7.34 3.36
N THR A 24 10.05 -6.02 3.33
CA THR A 24 9.39 -5.10 4.26
C THR A 24 7.87 -5.19 4.16
N TRP A 25 7.34 -5.18 2.95
CA TRP A 25 5.90 -5.31 2.71
C TRP A 25 5.36 -6.64 3.25
N THR A 26 6.07 -7.73 3.01
CA THR A 26 5.68 -9.05 3.51
C THR A 26 5.61 -9.07 5.04
N GLN A 27 6.61 -8.46 5.71
CA GLN A 27 6.62 -8.38 7.17
C GLN A 27 5.46 -7.53 7.70
N MET A 28 5.14 -6.43 7.04
CA MET A 28 4.03 -5.58 7.44
C MET A 28 2.69 -6.32 7.34
N ILE A 29 2.45 -7.06 6.26
CA ILE A 29 1.24 -7.85 6.08
C ILE A 29 1.16 -8.97 7.12
N ALA A 30 2.27 -9.64 7.41
CA ALA A 30 2.31 -10.72 8.40
C ALA A 30 1.94 -10.24 9.82
N GLY A 31 2.12 -8.96 10.12
CA GLY A 31 1.74 -8.35 11.39
C GLY A 31 0.26 -7.98 11.51
N THR A 32 -0.56 -8.27 10.51
CA THR A 32 -1.98 -7.93 10.50
C THR A 32 -2.85 -9.17 10.62
N GLN A 33 -3.94 -9.08 11.36
CA GLN A 33 -4.99 -10.09 11.39
C GLN A 33 -5.94 -9.94 10.20
N TRP A 34 -6.22 -8.72 9.82
CA TRP A 34 -7.16 -8.38 8.78
C TRP A 34 -6.73 -7.07 8.13
N LEU A 35 -6.84 -7.02 6.81
CA LEU A 35 -6.47 -5.86 6.02
C LEU A 35 -7.41 -5.73 4.84
N PHE A 36 -7.95 -4.55 4.67
CA PHE A 36 -8.69 -4.14 3.49
C PHE A 36 -8.02 -2.92 2.87
N ARG A 37 -7.74 -3.00 1.60
CA ARG A 37 -7.19 -1.87 0.84
C ARG A 37 -7.95 -1.72 -0.46
N GLY A 38 -8.37 -0.50 -0.76
CA GLY A 38 -8.94 -0.12 -2.04
C GLY A 38 -8.16 1.04 -2.64
N SER A 39 -7.89 0.95 -3.92
CA SER A 39 -7.33 2.05 -4.69
C SER A 39 -8.38 2.61 -5.63
N PHE A 40 -8.39 3.92 -5.77
CA PHE A 40 -9.31 4.60 -6.67
C PHE A 40 -8.59 4.98 -7.96
N ALA A 41 -9.38 5.35 -8.97
CA ALA A 41 -8.84 5.85 -10.22
C ALA A 41 -7.98 7.09 -9.96
N GLY A 42 -6.77 7.05 -10.46
CA GLY A 42 -5.82 8.15 -10.43
C GLY A 42 -5.53 8.65 -11.83
N PHE A 43 -4.43 9.32 -11.97
CA PHE A 43 -3.96 9.78 -13.27
C PHE A 43 -2.46 9.55 -13.41
N VAL A 44 -2.03 9.42 -14.65
CA VAL A 44 -0.64 9.23 -15.02
C VAL A 44 -0.27 10.30 -16.04
N ASN A 45 0.85 10.96 -15.82
CA ASN A 45 1.46 11.87 -16.78
C ASN A 45 2.67 11.18 -17.41
N LEU A 46 2.66 11.09 -18.74
CA LEU A 46 3.75 10.49 -19.50
C LEU A 46 4.72 11.59 -19.96
N ASP A 47 6.01 11.31 -19.85
CA ASP A 47 7.08 12.18 -20.32
C ASP A 47 8.24 11.31 -20.86
N GLY A 48 8.12 10.87 -22.12
CA GLY A 48 9.11 10.01 -22.76
C GLY A 48 9.27 8.68 -22.05
N GLU A 49 10.47 8.40 -21.57
CA GLU A 49 10.80 7.18 -20.84
C GLU A 49 10.52 7.30 -19.33
N ARG A 50 9.86 8.38 -18.90
CA ARG A 50 9.46 8.62 -17.53
C ARG A 50 7.96 8.87 -17.47
N ALA A 51 7.39 8.58 -16.30
CA ALA A 51 6.01 8.90 -16.00
C ALA A 51 5.88 9.20 -14.50
N SER A 52 4.82 9.89 -14.15
CA SER A 52 4.41 10.08 -12.77
C SER A 52 2.95 9.73 -12.62
N GLY A 53 2.56 9.25 -11.46
CA GLY A 53 1.18 8.89 -11.19
C GLY A 53 0.77 9.23 -9.77
N ARG A 54 -0.54 9.37 -9.56
CA ARG A 54 -1.14 9.61 -8.27
C ARG A 54 -2.35 8.72 -8.08
N TRP A 55 -2.37 7.96 -6.97
CA TRP A 55 -3.37 6.94 -6.72
C TRP A 55 -3.93 7.11 -5.32
N PRO A 56 -5.12 7.71 -5.16
CA PRO A 56 -5.79 7.75 -3.87
C PRO A 56 -6.16 6.35 -3.39
N CYS A 57 -6.05 6.10 -2.11
CA CYS A 57 -6.43 4.81 -1.54
C CYS A 57 -7.04 4.93 -0.14
N ILE A 58 -7.80 3.89 0.20
CA ILE A 58 -8.34 3.64 1.54
C ILE A 58 -7.69 2.38 2.06
N GLU A 59 -7.26 2.41 3.31
CA GLU A 59 -6.75 1.22 3.97
C GLU A 59 -7.34 1.11 5.36
N THR A 60 -7.86 -0.06 5.68
CA THR A 60 -8.41 -0.39 6.98
C THR A 60 -7.79 -1.70 7.42
N GLY A 61 -7.28 -1.76 8.64
CA GLY A 61 -6.63 -2.96 9.11
C GLY A 61 -6.76 -3.17 10.60
N VAL A 62 -6.45 -4.40 11.01
CA VAL A 62 -6.34 -4.82 12.40
C VAL A 62 -5.02 -5.52 12.58
N PHE A 63 -4.20 -5.02 13.50
CA PHE A 63 -2.93 -5.62 13.85
C PHE A 63 -3.11 -6.91 14.67
N ALA A 64 -2.04 -7.69 14.80
CA ALA A 64 -2.05 -8.93 15.55
C ALA A 64 -2.44 -8.75 17.03
N ASP A 65 -2.18 -7.57 17.61
CA ASP A 65 -2.56 -7.22 18.98
C ASP A 65 -4.01 -6.76 19.13
N GLY A 66 -4.78 -6.72 18.04
CA GLY A 66 -6.18 -6.31 18.02
C GLY A 66 -6.42 -4.82 17.83
N GLN A 67 -5.36 -4.00 17.78
CA GLN A 67 -5.52 -2.58 17.50
C GLN A 67 -5.87 -2.36 16.02
N GLY A 68 -6.85 -1.51 15.78
CA GLY A 68 -7.27 -1.17 14.43
C GLY A 68 -6.69 0.16 13.96
N TYR A 69 -6.71 0.34 12.67
CA TYR A 69 -6.44 1.63 12.03
C TYR A 69 -7.32 1.81 10.80
N ASP A 70 -7.54 3.06 10.47
CA ASP A 70 -8.25 3.43 9.25
C ASP A 70 -7.56 4.67 8.67
N ASN A 71 -7.19 4.62 7.40
CA ASN A 71 -6.54 5.74 6.78
C ASN A 71 -7.05 6.05 5.38
N ARG A 72 -6.86 7.30 5.02
CA ARG A 72 -6.98 7.83 3.67
C ARG A 72 -5.60 8.30 3.26
N SER A 73 -5.17 7.86 2.10
CA SER A 73 -3.79 8.07 1.67
C SER A 73 -3.72 8.22 0.16
N THR A 74 -2.55 8.55 -0.30
CA THR A 74 -2.27 8.57 -1.73
C THR A 74 -0.87 8.01 -1.98
N TYR A 75 -0.73 7.26 -3.06
CA TYR A 75 0.57 6.96 -3.64
C TYR A 75 0.92 8.06 -4.63
N GLU A 76 2.12 8.59 -4.50
CA GLU A 76 2.73 9.48 -5.47
C GLU A 76 3.91 8.73 -6.07
N ASP A 77 3.79 8.36 -7.34
CA ASP A 77 4.70 7.45 -8.00
C ASP A 77 5.50 8.11 -9.10
N GLU A 78 6.73 7.69 -9.23
CA GLU A 78 7.58 7.96 -10.39
C GLU A 78 7.94 6.63 -11.04
N TYR A 79 7.78 6.56 -12.35
CA TYR A 79 8.06 5.37 -13.16
C TYR A 79 9.15 5.64 -14.17
N VAL A 80 9.88 4.61 -14.53
CA VAL A 80 10.84 4.64 -15.61
C VAL A 80 10.56 3.51 -16.59
N ARG A 81 10.77 3.77 -17.86
CA ARG A 81 10.68 2.74 -18.88
C ARG A 81 12.08 2.26 -19.23
N ARG A 82 12.30 0.97 -19.09
CA ARG A 82 13.56 0.30 -19.43
C ARG A 82 13.24 -0.98 -20.20
N GLN A 83 13.87 -1.15 -21.37
CA GLN A 83 13.68 -2.33 -22.22
C GLN A 83 12.18 -2.58 -22.54
N GLY A 84 11.45 -1.51 -22.82
CA GLY A 84 10.03 -1.58 -23.16
C GLY A 84 9.08 -1.84 -22.00
N ARG A 85 9.57 -1.90 -20.76
CA ARG A 85 8.78 -2.17 -19.58
C ARG A 85 8.77 -0.98 -18.63
N TRP A 86 7.58 -0.66 -18.09
CA TRP A 86 7.45 0.34 -17.03
C TRP A 86 7.74 -0.27 -15.67
N LEU A 87 8.59 0.40 -14.91
CA LEU A 87 9.03 -0.02 -13.59
C LEU A 87 8.83 1.11 -12.59
N PHE A 88 8.55 0.77 -11.34
CA PHE A 88 8.59 1.74 -10.27
C PHE A 88 10.03 2.22 -10.07
N HIS A 89 10.20 3.54 -10.04
CA HIS A 89 11.45 4.18 -9.68
C HIS A 89 11.40 4.70 -8.26
N HIS A 90 10.32 5.40 -7.93
CA HIS A 90 10.08 5.93 -6.60
C HIS A 90 8.60 5.84 -6.29
N ARG A 91 8.26 5.31 -5.13
CA ARG A 91 6.88 5.29 -4.64
C ARG A 91 6.83 5.97 -3.28
N ARG A 92 6.00 7.00 -3.15
CA ARG A 92 5.72 7.67 -1.88
C ARG A 92 4.32 7.34 -1.43
N TYR A 93 4.21 6.83 -0.20
CA TYR A 93 2.94 6.66 0.49
C TYR A 93 2.74 7.85 1.41
N ARG A 94 1.69 8.60 1.17
CA ARG A 94 1.40 9.81 1.93
C ARG A 94 0.08 9.65 2.64
N TYR A 95 0.12 9.75 3.97
CA TYR A 95 -1.09 9.76 4.78
C TYR A 95 -1.80 11.10 4.61
N LEU A 96 -3.09 11.05 4.29
CA LEU A 96 -3.95 12.22 4.23
C LEU A 96 -4.82 12.33 5.48
N TRP A 97 -5.21 11.19 6.03
CA TRP A 97 -5.98 11.08 7.26
C TRP A 97 -5.71 9.71 7.88
N LEU A 98 -5.50 9.70 9.20
CA LEU A 98 -5.21 8.45 9.93
C LEU A 98 -5.97 8.46 11.25
N SER A 99 -6.70 7.37 11.53
CA SER A 99 -7.25 7.06 12.83
C SER A 99 -6.60 5.79 13.36
N SER A 100 -6.07 5.86 14.57
CA SER A 100 -5.53 4.71 15.29
C SER A 100 -6.50 4.20 16.39
N GLN A 101 -7.74 4.67 16.36
CA GLN A 101 -8.76 4.17 17.26
C GLN A 101 -9.15 2.74 16.86
N PRO A 102 -9.50 1.87 17.82
CA PRO A 102 -10.05 0.57 17.49
C PRO A 102 -11.28 0.72 16.60
N LEU A 103 -11.32 -0.08 15.53
CA LEU A 103 -12.47 -0.06 14.63
C LEU A 103 -13.68 -0.66 15.33
N PRO A 104 -14.84 0.00 15.26
CA PRO A 104 -16.07 -0.61 15.72
C PRO A 104 -16.47 -1.79 14.82
N GLY A 105 -16.86 -2.90 15.42
CA GLY A 105 -17.20 -4.10 14.67
C GLY A 105 -16.05 -5.07 14.55
N GLY A 106 -16.16 -5.99 13.62
CA GLY A 106 -15.14 -7.01 13.36
C GLY A 106 -15.30 -7.63 11.98
N PRO A 107 -14.30 -8.42 11.55
CA PRO A 107 -14.38 -9.08 10.26
C PRO A 107 -15.51 -10.08 10.22
N ILE A 108 -16.25 -10.07 9.13
CA ILE A 108 -17.21 -11.11 8.83
C ILE A 108 -16.42 -12.25 8.20
N SER A 109 -16.42 -13.41 8.87
CA SER A 109 -15.85 -14.59 8.26
C SER A 109 -16.61 -14.88 6.98
N ALA A 110 -15.92 -14.89 5.86
CA ALA A 110 -16.49 -15.39 4.65
C ALA A 110 -16.96 -16.82 4.94
N GLN A 111 -18.26 -17.02 4.99
CA GLN A 111 -18.78 -18.36 4.90
C GLN A 111 -18.24 -18.87 3.58
N ARG A 112 -17.30 -19.78 3.64
CA ARG A 112 -17.06 -20.66 2.53
C ARG A 112 -18.40 -21.31 2.28
N THR A 113 -19.14 -20.80 1.29
CA THR A 113 -20.20 -21.57 0.68
C THR A 113 -19.49 -22.86 0.28
N GLY A 114 -19.73 -23.91 1.07
CA GLY A 114 -18.95 -25.10 0.97
C GLY A 114 -18.99 -25.63 -0.45
N ALA A 115 -17.83 -25.67 -1.07
CA ALA A 115 -17.60 -26.66 -2.06
C ALA A 115 -17.63 -28.00 -1.29
N THR A 116 -18.79 -28.54 -1.11
CA THR A 116 -18.94 -29.94 -0.79
C THR A 116 -18.47 -30.68 -2.01
N ASN A 117 -17.32 -31.28 -1.91
CA ASN A 117 -16.92 -32.32 -2.82
C ASN A 117 -17.78 -33.54 -2.57
#